data_d3143ea1e1accfdf7941f097d1c82ddf
#
_entry.id   d3143ea1e1accfdf7941f097d1c82ddf
#
_cell.length_a   1.000
_cell.length_b   1.000
_cell.length_c   1.000
_cell.angle_alpha   90.00
_cell.angle_beta   90.00
_cell.angle_gamma   90.00
#
_symmetry.space_group_name_H-M   'P 1'
#
loop_
_entity.id
_entity.type
_entity.pdbx_description
1 polymer ?
#
loop_
_entity_poly.entity_id
_entity_poly.type
_entity_poly.pdbx_seq_one_letter_code
_entity_poly.pdbx_strand_id
1 'polypeptide(L)'
;MSSYLSSRLEADPKVTIHYHTTVTQLHGEKWLEGVTFTTPDGDTKIDTSALFIMIGAAPNTDWLSGLVETDEKGFVLTGQAVGRGSPFETGTDGIYAVGDVRSGSVKRVASSVGEGSVVVSQIWTYLDGLKREAT
;
A
#
# COMPACT_ATOMS: atom_id res chain seq x y z
N MET A 1 8.60 5.78 7.69
CA MET A 1 8.08 6.93 8.47
C MET A 1 9.06 8.08 8.29
N SER A 2 8.61 9.36 8.25
CA SER A 2 9.56 10.48 8.16
C SER A 2 10.32 10.63 9.48
N SER A 3 11.62 10.98 9.41
CA SER A 3 12.47 11.18 10.60
C SER A 3 11.85 12.18 11.60
N TYR A 4 11.17 13.20 11.10
CA TYR A 4 10.48 14.18 11.92
C TYR A 4 9.37 13.57 12.79
N LEU A 5 8.56 12.64 12.25
CA LEU A 5 7.49 11.99 13.03
C LEU A 5 8.07 11.02 14.06
N SER A 6 9.12 10.28 13.70
CA SER A 6 9.80 9.38 14.65
C SER A 6 10.35 10.16 15.84
N SER A 7 11.09 11.25 15.59
CA SER A 7 11.65 12.09 16.66
C SER A 7 10.58 12.70 17.57
N ARG A 8 9.41 13.06 17.04
CA ARG A 8 8.30 13.56 17.85
C ARG A 8 7.70 12.48 18.75
N LEU A 9 7.56 11.26 18.25
CA LEU A 9 7.05 10.14 19.06
C LEU A 9 8.03 9.76 20.15
N GLU A 10 9.33 9.73 19.85
CA GLU A 10 10.37 9.42 20.82
C GLU A 10 10.49 10.49 21.93
N ALA A 11 10.17 11.74 21.62
CA ALA A 11 10.22 12.85 22.57
C ALA A 11 8.95 12.97 23.45
N ASP A 12 7.86 12.27 23.13
CA ASP A 12 6.62 12.34 23.89
C ASP A 12 6.65 11.35 25.07
N PRO A 13 6.63 11.82 26.33
CA PRO A 13 6.68 10.93 27.50
C PRO A 13 5.45 10.02 27.66
N LYS A 14 4.39 10.24 26.89
CA LYS A 14 3.18 9.40 26.88
C LYS A 14 3.28 8.27 25.86
N VAL A 15 4.31 8.25 25.03
CA VAL A 15 4.51 7.25 23.97
C VAL A 15 5.64 6.32 24.36
N THR A 16 5.37 5.03 24.33
CA THR A 16 6.39 3.99 24.41
C THR A 16 6.50 3.26 23.09
N ILE A 17 7.69 3.24 22.52
CA ILE A 17 7.96 2.54 21.25
C ILE A 17 8.65 1.23 21.56
N HIS A 18 8.04 0.13 21.12
CA HIS A 18 8.61 -1.20 21.23
C HIS A 18 9.05 -1.65 19.84
N TYR A 19 10.34 -1.88 19.64
CA TYR A 19 10.91 -2.42 18.40
C TYR A 19 10.96 -3.95 18.46
N HIS A 20 10.96 -4.60 17.29
CA HIS A 20 11.03 -6.06 17.18
C HIS A 20 9.95 -6.78 17.99
N THR A 21 8.75 -6.22 18.00
CA THR A 21 7.64 -6.61 18.86
C THR A 21 6.46 -7.06 18.03
N THR A 22 5.85 -8.18 18.41
CA THR A 22 4.69 -8.75 17.73
C THR A 22 3.56 -8.94 18.74
N VAL A 23 2.34 -8.50 18.41
CA VAL A 23 1.15 -8.81 19.19
C VAL A 23 0.82 -10.29 19.02
N THR A 24 0.75 -11.03 20.13
CA THR A 24 0.57 -12.48 20.13
C THR A 24 -0.76 -12.92 20.72
N GLN A 25 -1.37 -12.11 21.60
CA GLN A 25 -2.65 -12.44 22.20
C GLN A 25 -3.49 -11.20 22.52
N LEU A 26 -4.81 -11.33 22.31
CA LEU A 26 -5.80 -10.36 22.74
C LEU A 26 -6.53 -10.89 23.97
N HIS A 27 -6.83 -10.02 24.92
CA HIS A 27 -7.54 -10.33 26.16
C HIS A 27 -8.85 -9.56 26.23
N GLY A 28 -9.89 -10.23 26.78
CA GLY A 28 -11.24 -9.73 26.92
C GLY A 28 -12.26 -10.67 26.28
N GLU A 29 -13.48 -10.67 26.77
CA GLU A 29 -14.57 -11.50 26.22
C GLU A 29 -15.41 -10.73 25.19
N LYS A 30 -15.99 -9.63 25.57
CA LYS A 30 -16.87 -8.79 24.73
C LYS A 30 -16.15 -7.53 24.21
N TRP A 31 -15.23 -7.04 25.00
CA TRP A 31 -14.44 -5.83 24.72
C TRP A 31 -12.97 -6.14 24.91
N LEU A 32 -12.11 -5.41 24.21
CA LEU A 32 -10.67 -5.51 24.42
C LEU A 32 -10.33 -4.96 25.81
N GLU A 33 -9.63 -5.76 26.60
CA GLU A 33 -9.18 -5.41 27.96
C GLU A 33 -7.66 -5.36 28.07
N GLY A 34 -6.97 -6.02 27.13
CA GLY A 34 -5.52 -6.02 27.10
C GLY A 34 -4.96 -6.74 25.88
N VAL A 35 -3.67 -6.57 25.69
CA VAL A 35 -2.90 -7.28 24.66
C VAL A 35 -1.62 -7.85 25.27
N THR A 36 -1.21 -9.03 24.81
CA THR A 36 0.14 -9.55 25.03
C THR A 36 0.95 -9.37 23.78
N PHE A 37 2.16 -8.91 23.94
CA PHE A 37 3.13 -8.82 22.86
C PHE A 37 4.46 -9.48 23.27
N THR A 38 5.08 -10.12 22.30
CA THR A 38 6.39 -10.75 22.44
C THR A 38 7.46 -9.78 21.98
N THR A 39 8.42 -9.54 22.83
CA THR A 39 9.65 -8.76 22.58
C THR A 39 10.86 -9.70 22.60
N PRO A 40 12.06 -9.25 22.21
CA PRO A 40 13.29 -10.02 22.40
C PRO A 40 13.56 -10.41 23.87
N ASP A 41 13.03 -9.66 24.83
CA ASP A 41 13.20 -9.88 26.28
C ASP A 41 12.09 -10.75 26.88
N GLY A 42 11.10 -11.17 26.10
CA GLY A 42 9.99 -12.03 26.52
C GLY A 42 8.62 -11.41 26.31
N ASP A 43 7.61 -12.09 26.85
CA ASP A 43 6.20 -11.69 26.72
C ASP A 43 5.84 -10.61 27.75
N THR A 44 5.13 -9.60 27.29
CA THR A 44 4.61 -8.52 28.14
C THR A 44 3.13 -8.31 27.84
N LYS A 45 2.33 -8.27 28.91
CA LYS A 45 0.91 -7.90 28.82
C LYS A 45 0.72 -6.43 29.20
N ILE A 46 -0.06 -5.71 28.40
CA ILE A 46 -0.53 -4.36 28.74
C ILE A 46 -2.06 -4.33 28.73
N ASP A 47 -2.63 -3.59 29.67
CA ASP A 47 -4.06 -3.34 29.70
C ASP A 47 -4.39 -2.19 28.75
N THR A 48 -5.31 -2.44 27.82
CA THR A 48 -5.76 -1.46 26.85
C THR A 48 -7.15 -1.80 26.35
N SER A 49 -7.94 -0.78 26.04
CA SER A 49 -9.27 -0.93 25.44
C SER A 49 -9.29 -0.71 23.92
N ALA A 50 -8.15 -0.40 23.31
CA ALA A 50 -8.08 -0.18 21.88
C ALA A 50 -6.75 -0.67 21.29
N LEU A 51 -6.82 -1.26 20.09
CA LEU A 51 -5.68 -1.67 19.29
C LEU A 51 -5.88 -1.17 17.86
N PHE A 52 -4.93 -0.40 17.35
CA PHE A 52 -4.93 0.08 15.96
C PHE A 52 -3.85 -0.64 15.16
N ILE A 53 -4.25 -1.40 14.15
CA ILE A 53 -3.36 -2.15 13.28
C ILE A 53 -3.06 -1.30 12.04
N MET A 54 -1.82 -0.80 11.93
CA MET A 54 -1.39 0.09 10.84
C MET A 54 -0.18 -0.50 10.11
N ILE A 55 -0.26 -1.76 9.75
CA ILE A 55 0.82 -2.54 9.10
C ILE A 55 0.86 -2.37 7.58
N GLY A 56 0.05 -1.49 7.02
CA GLY A 56 -0.12 -1.31 5.58
C GLY A 56 -1.21 -2.22 5.00
N ALA A 57 -1.29 -2.27 3.69
CA ALA A 57 -2.26 -3.08 2.96
C ALA A 57 -1.53 -4.00 1.98
N ALA A 58 -2.03 -5.23 1.84
CA ALA A 58 -1.72 -6.09 0.71
C ALA A 58 -2.66 -5.74 -0.45
N PRO A 59 -2.17 -5.68 -1.69
CA PRO A 59 -3.02 -5.44 -2.84
C PRO A 59 -3.89 -6.68 -3.12
N ASN A 60 -5.15 -6.45 -3.52
CA ASN A 60 -6.02 -7.54 -3.97
C ASN A 60 -5.85 -7.74 -5.49
N THR A 61 -4.79 -8.42 -5.90
CA THR A 61 -4.34 -8.56 -7.29
C THR A 61 -4.25 -10.00 -7.77
N ASP A 62 -4.61 -10.99 -6.95
CA ASP A 62 -4.52 -12.42 -7.31
C ASP A 62 -5.30 -12.76 -8.58
N TRP A 63 -6.42 -12.08 -8.81
CA TRP A 63 -7.26 -12.21 -10.01
C TRP A 63 -6.61 -11.66 -11.29
N LEU A 64 -5.52 -10.88 -11.17
CA LEU A 64 -4.73 -10.36 -12.30
C LEU A 64 -3.60 -11.30 -12.72
N SER A 65 -3.48 -12.48 -12.11
CA SER A 65 -2.41 -13.42 -12.37
C SER A 65 -2.30 -13.77 -13.87
N GLY A 66 -1.10 -13.57 -14.44
CA GLY A 66 -0.83 -13.79 -15.86
C GLY A 66 -1.35 -12.69 -16.79
N LEU A 67 -2.06 -11.69 -16.30
CA LEU A 67 -2.56 -10.57 -17.07
C LEU A 67 -1.61 -9.35 -17.04
N VAL A 68 -1.03 -9.09 -15.87
CA VAL A 68 -0.07 -7.99 -15.65
C VAL A 68 1.05 -8.45 -14.72
N GLU A 69 2.20 -7.80 -14.81
CA GLU A 69 3.31 -8.03 -13.90
C GLU A 69 3.07 -7.35 -12.55
N THR A 70 3.50 -8.02 -11.49
CA THR A 70 3.45 -7.50 -10.12
C THR A 70 4.83 -7.57 -9.46
N ASP A 71 5.03 -6.74 -8.44
CA ASP A 71 6.22 -6.84 -7.59
C ASP A 71 6.08 -8.01 -6.59
N GLU A 72 7.13 -8.27 -5.79
CA GLU A 72 7.18 -9.33 -4.78
C GLU A 72 6.06 -9.23 -3.72
N LYS A 73 5.45 -8.07 -3.57
CA LYS A 73 4.34 -7.81 -2.63
C LYS A 73 2.96 -7.86 -3.29
N GLY A 74 2.92 -8.15 -4.60
CA GLY A 74 1.70 -8.24 -5.39
C GLY A 74 1.21 -6.90 -5.97
N PHE A 75 1.91 -5.76 -5.80
CA PHE A 75 1.51 -4.49 -6.42
C PHE A 75 1.82 -4.48 -7.92
N VAL A 76 0.90 -3.93 -8.71
CA VAL A 76 1.02 -3.88 -10.18
C VAL A 76 2.20 -3.01 -10.61
N LEU A 77 3.06 -3.55 -11.46
CA LEU A 77 4.17 -2.83 -12.08
C LEU A 77 3.66 -2.00 -13.27
N THR A 78 4.14 -0.76 -13.39
CA THR A 78 3.75 0.17 -14.46
C THR A 78 4.93 1.01 -14.94
N GLY A 79 4.77 1.61 -16.11
CA GLY A 79 5.73 2.56 -16.65
C GLY A 79 7.09 1.95 -16.93
N GLN A 80 8.14 2.61 -16.48
CA GLN A 80 9.53 2.17 -16.73
C GLN A 80 9.82 0.76 -16.19
N ALA A 81 9.16 0.34 -15.13
CA ALA A 81 9.37 -0.99 -14.54
C ALA A 81 8.99 -2.13 -15.50
N VAL A 82 8.11 -1.86 -16.46
CA VAL A 82 7.65 -2.80 -17.50
C VAL A 82 8.00 -2.32 -18.92
N GLY A 83 8.96 -1.38 -19.04
CA GLY A 83 9.45 -0.88 -20.32
C GLY A 83 8.48 0.06 -21.07
N ARG A 84 7.49 0.65 -20.36
CA ARG A 84 6.50 1.58 -20.93
C ARG A 84 6.88 3.04 -20.74
N GLY A 85 6.52 3.90 -21.68
CA GLY A 85 6.77 5.35 -21.59
C GLY A 85 5.78 6.08 -20.69
N SER A 86 4.55 5.59 -20.61
CA SER A 86 3.51 6.16 -19.74
C SER A 86 3.62 5.62 -18.30
N PRO A 87 3.55 6.46 -17.27
CA PRO A 87 3.76 6.02 -15.89
C PRO A 87 2.69 5.09 -15.34
N PHE A 88 1.52 4.99 -15.98
CA PHE A 88 0.39 4.19 -15.51
C PHE A 88 0.07 2.99 -16.39
N GLU A 89 0.78 2.82 -17.50
CA GLU A 89 0.63 1.71 -18.41
C GLU A 89 1.30 0.46 -17.85
N THR A 90 0.60 -0.67 -17.90
CA THR A 90 1.16 -1.98 -17.55
C THR A 90 1.96 -2.57 -18.72
N GLY A 91 2.60 -3.71 -18.53
CA GLY A 91 3.25 -4.45 -19.61
C GLY A 91 2.28 -4.92 -20.68
N THR A 92 1.00 -5.06 -20.36
CA THR A 92 -0.06 -5.48 -21.29
C THR A 92 -0.73 -4.28 -21.94
N ASP A 93 -0.83 -4.28 -23.27
CA ASP A 93 -1.42 -3.20 -24.05
C ASP A 93 -2.86 -2.92 -23.66
N GLY A 94 -3.20 -1.64 -23.51
CA GLY A 94 -4.54 -1.19 -23.16
C GLY A 94 -4.93 -1.36 -21.69
N ILE A 95 -4.04 -1.90 -20.85
CA ILE A 95 -4.25 -2.03 -19.41
C ILE A 95 -3.42 -1.01 -18.66
N TYR A 96 -4.08 -0.28 -17.79
CA TYR A 96 -3.50 0.77 -16.93
C TYR A 96 -3.79 0.48 -15.46
N ALA A 97 -2.88 0.86 -14.59
CA ALA A 97 -3.09 0.80 -13.15
C ALA A 97 -2.76 2.15 -12.50
N VAL A 98 -3.60 2.58 -11.55
CA VAL A 98 -3.46 3.84 -10.81
C VAL A 98 -3.78 3.63 -9.33
N GLY A 99 -3.32 4.53 -8.49
CA GLY A 99 -3.61 4.53 -7.06
C GLY A 99 -2.87 3.46 -6.28
N ASP A 100 -3.49 3.01 -5.20
CA ASP A 100 -2.85 2.18 -4.17
C ASP A 100 -2.43 0.79 -4.65
N VAL A 101 -3.04 0.28 -5.72
CA VAL A 101 -2.72 -1.02 -6.31
C VAL A 101 -1.39 -1.02 -7.06
N ARG A 102 -0.89 0.16 -7.45
CA ARG A 102 0.33 0.32 -8.25
C ARG A 102 1.58 0.29 -7.35
N SER A 103 2.60 -0.45 -7.79
CA SER A 103 3.90 -0.45 -7.14
C SER A 103 4.52 0.95 -7.12
N GLY A 104 5.08 1.35 -5.99
CA GLY A 104 5.70 2.65 -5.80
C GLY A 104 4.74 3.84 -5.72
N SER A 105 3.41 3.63 -5.72
CA SER A 105 2.45 4.73 -5.58
C SER A 105 2.52 5.39 -4.21
N VAL A 106 2.24 6.68 -4.18
CA VAL A 106 2.01 7.40 -2.92
C VAL A 106 0.60 7.07 -2.44
N LYS A 107 0.50 6.22 -1.41
CA LYS A 107 -0.78 5.71 -0.88
C LYS A 107 -1.54 6.82 -0.14
N ARG A 108 -2.16 7.71 -0.92
CA ARG A 108 -2.99 8.83 -0.49
C ARG A 108 -4.17 8.99 -1.43
N VAL A 109 -5.34 9.27 -0.90
CA VAL A 109 -6.57 9.51 -1.69
C VAL A 109 -6.33 10.57 -2.76
N ALA A 110 -5.74 11.70 -2.40
CA ALA A 110 -5.46 12.78 -3.34
C ALA A 110 -4.54 12.36 -4.50
N SER A 111 -3.52 11.52 -4.21
CA SER A 111 -2.63 10.97 -5.25
C SER A 111 -3.40 10.06 -6.20
N SER A 112 -4.23 9.17 -5.66
CA SER A 112 -5.04 8.24 -6.47
C SER A 112 -6.03 8.97 -7.39
N VAL A 113 -6.67 10.04 -6.89
CA VAL A 113 -7.55 10.90 -7.68
C VAL A 113 -6.77 11.61 -8.80
N GLY A 114 -5.58 12.13 -8.48
CA GLY A 114 -4.70 12.78 -9.46
C GLY A 114 -4.24 11.81 -10.54
N GLU A 115 -3.77 10.62 -10.16
CA GLU A 115 -3.38 9.57 -11.11
C GLU A 115 -4.57 9.16 -12.01
N GLY A 116 -5.77 8.99 -11.43
CA GLY A 116 -6.98 8.70 -12.17
C GLY A 116 -7.32 9.76 -13.22
N SER A 117 -7.15 11.03 -12.88
CA SER A 117 -7.36 12.14 -13.82
C SER A 117 -6.37 12.10 -15.00
N VAL A 118 -5.11 11.80 -14.73
CA VAL A 118 -4.05 11.76 -15.77
C VAL A 118 -4.23 10.55 -16.68
N VAL A 119 -4.57 9.37 -16.15
CA VAL A 119 -4.69 8.15 -16.94
C VAL A 119 -5.79 8.25 -18.00
N VAL A 120 -6.86 9.00 -17.73
CA VAL A 120 -7.94 9.21 -18.74
C VAL A 120 -7.39 9.80 -20.03
N SER A 121 -6.50 10.78 -19.96
CA SER A 121 -5.89 11.37 -21.16
C SER A 121 -4.97 10.39 -21.89
N GLN A 122 -4.30 9.51 -21.18
CA GLN A 122 -3.43 8.48 -21.77
C GLN A 122 -4.25 7.40 -22.48
N ILE A 123 -5.35 6.94 -21.86
CA ILE A 123 -6.28 6.00 -22.49
C ILE A 123 -6.86 6.61 -23.77
N TRP A 124 -7.22 7.88 -23.73
CA TRP A 124 -7.74 8.56 -24.93
C TRP A 124 -6.71 8.59 -26.06
N THR A 125 -5.46 8.91 -25.76
CA THR A 125 -4.35 8.89 -26.73
C THR A 125 -4.15 7.49 -27.33
N TYR A 126 -4.18 6.45 -26.51
CA TYR A 126 -4.09 5.06 -26.94
C TYR A 126 -5.21 4.69 -27.90
N LEU A 127 -6.46 5.00 -27.55
CA LEU A 127 -7.62 4.71 -28.39
C LEU A 127 -7.61 5.49 -29.71
N ASP A 128 -7.11 6.72 -29.72
CA ASP A 128 -6.96 7.52 -30.96
C ASP A 128 -5.88 6.91 -31.85
N GLY A 129 -4.79 6.40 -31.32
CA GLY A 129 -3.77 5.65 -32.02
C GLY A 129 -4.33 4.43 -32.76
N LEU A 130 -5.09 3.59 -32.05
CA LEU A 130 -5.72 2.40 -32.59
C LEU A 130 -6.66 2.72 -33.79
N LYS A 131 -7.40 3.82 -33.68
CA LYS A 131 -8.29 4.26 -34.79
C LYS A 131 -7.52 4.66 -36.04
N ARG A 132 -6.36 5.29 -35.91
CA ARG A 132 -5.50 5.70 -37.01
C ARG A 132 -4.83 4.52 -37.71
N GLU A 133 -4.48 3.47 -36.99
CA GLU A 133 -3.90 2.26 -37.53
C GLU A 133 -4.92 1.39 -38.28
N ALA A 134 -6.21 1.53 -37.97
CA ALA A 134 -7.31 0.79 -38.59
C ALA A 134 -7.85 1.47 -39.86
N THR A 135 -7.33 2.64 -40.25
CA THR A 135 -7.75 3.42 -41.43
C THR A 135 -6.70 3.44 -42.50
#